data_4f0231b343f108202a83fc394c2ed2bf
#
_entry.id   4f0231b343f108202a83fc394c2ed2bf
#
_cell.length_a   1.000
_cell.length_b   1.000
_cell.length_c   1.000
_cell.angle_alpha   90.00
_cell.angle_beta   90.00
_cell.angle_gamma   90.00
#
_symmetry.space_group_name_H-M   'P 1'
#
loop_
_entity.id
_entity.type
_entity.pdbx_description
1 polymer ?
#
loop_
_entity_poly.entity_id
_entity_poly.type
_entity_poly.pdbx_seq_one_letter_code
_entity_poly.pdbx_strand_id
1 'polypeptide(L)'
;MAYRSLLPTSIPEISERGPGWWPIGELWKPAGTVRSRRIGGLWVLSLLLSAAFGVANVTMGWNGIEISVFGVPAGVTIYPPFVLSVLLALWLGPTWAAVPIYLANLASALASGLSWPMSALFAIAGVIETLMLWGALVALRVDPALRRWRDLAWFVAAGLVAAVTGSLAAILWNSSHHLDPAMSQRIWRGWVLGDLLQLVVLALPILRLVGPSAQGWIDRQFVNPPTRALNAKHGAGLAVSAFAVLGLVVFLGVHQALGSIELALDARTATGELLLPKLREIVLAMGLLSTALILATGIFSTALATLGERQRREARVDGLTGCNNRRSFSAAFTREAERSRRLGLGIGLLFLDLDRFKELNDRYGHEAGDLALARAARRIESALRETDLLFRWGGEEFVVLMAHTHPEEIGEVADRVRLGLEREPLAALPGGAILATTASLGAVATTRFPCDPAELVRRADEACYQAKREGRNRVVVAAWE
;
A
#
# COMPACT_ATOMS: atom_id res chain seq x y z
N MET A 1 20.15 -2.27 -43.60
CA MET A 1 19.39 -1.06 -43.29
C MET A 1 18.69 -1.27 -41.97
N ALA A 2 19.33 -0.79 -40.91
CA ALA A 2 18.82 -0.78 -39.55
C ALA A 2 17.86 0.39 -39.42
N TYR A 3 16.69 0.17 -38.83
CA TYR A 3 15.88 1.17 -38.06
C TYR A 3 14.49 0.59 -37.84
N ARG A 4 14.34 -0.28 -36.86
CA ARG A 4 13.02 -0.59 -36.23
C ARG A 4 13.14 -1.43 -34.94
N SER A 5 13.91 -0.93 -33.99
CA SER A 5 13.98 -1.58 -32.67
C SER A 5 14.11 -0.57 -31.53
N LEU A 6 13.27 0.49 -31.54
CA LEU A 6 13.20 1.47 -30.44
C LEU A 6 11.75 1.98 -30.28
N LEU A 7 10.82 1.06 -30.04
CA LEU A 7 9.57 1.42 -29.38
C LEU A 7 9.50 0.59 -28.11
N PRO A 8 9.45 1.20 -26.93
CA PRO A 8 9.18 0.48 -25.70
C PRO A 8 7.77 -0.08 -25.79
N THR A 9 7.68 -1.39 -25.86
CA THR A 9 6.45 -2.16 -25.82
C THR A 9 5.76 -1.91 -24.49
N SER A 10 4.49 -1.52 -24.56
CA SER A 10 3.51 -1.38 -23.47
C SER A 10 3.84 -0.30 -22.43
N ILE A 11 3.32 0.89 -22.66
CA ILE A 11 2.93 1.80 -21.57
C ILE A 11 1.94 1.01 -20.72
N PRO A 12 2.25 0.68 -19.44
CA PRO A 12 1.26 0.07 -18.57
C PRO A 12 0.09 1.05 -18.47
N GLU A 13 -1.11 0.54 -18.61
CA GLU A 13 -2.34 1.31 -18.51
C GLU A 13 -2.28 2.23 -17.29
N ILE A 14 -2.33 3.52 -17.55
CA ILE A 14 -2.21 4.62 -16.58
C ILE A 14 -3.34 4.58 -15.52
N SER A 15 -4.30 3.65 -15.65
CA SER A 15 -5.54 3.61 -14.85
C SER A 15 -5.44 2.95 -13.48
N GLU A 16 -4.28 2.39 -13.08
CA GLU A 16 -4.13 1.66 -11.80
C GLU A 16 -3.13 2.29 -10.80
N ARG A 17 -2.64 3.50 -11.03
CA ARG A 17 -1.65 4.16 -10.18
C ARG A 17 -2.32 4.93 -9.04
N GLY A 18 -2.54 4.28 -7.91
CA GLY A 18 -2.73 4.98 -6.63
C GLY A 18 -1.43 5.68 -6.17
N PRO A 19 -1.51 6.54 -5.11
CA PRO A 19 -0.33 7.21 -4.55
C PRO A 19 0.80 6.22 -4.24
N GLY A 20 2.00 6.47 -4.76
CA GLY A 20 3.19 5.67 -4.49
C GLY A 20 3.85 6.08 -3.17
N TRP A 21 4.68 5.20 -2.61
CA TRP A 21 5.49 5.52 -1.44
C TRP A 21 6.96 5.20 -1.70
N TRP A 22 7.79 6.21 -1.55
CA TRP A 22 9.24 6.10 -1.59
C TRP A 22 9.77 6.16 -0.15
N PRO A 23 10.41 5.10 0.39
CA PRO A 23 10.99 5.19 1.73
C PRO A 23 12.03 6.30 1.79
N ILE A 24 11.89 7.24 2.73
CA ILE A 24 12.82 8.36 2.86
C ILE A 24 14.25 7.87 3.17
N GLY A 25 14.39 6.69 3.80
CA GLY A 25 15.67 6.05 4.06
C GLY A 25 16.50 5.73 2.80
N GLU A 26 15.89 5.73 1.61
CA GLU A 26 16.62 5.55 0.34
C GLU A 26 17.62 6.69 0.09
N LEU A 27 17.40 7.89 0.67
CA LEU A 27 18.32 9.03 0.56
C LEU A 27 19.70 8.74 1.20
N TRP A 28 19.76 7.90 2.23
CA TRP A 28 20.98 7.61 3.00
C TRP A 28 21.65 6.29 2.60
N LYS A 29 21.08 5.55 1.64
CA LYS A 29 21.73 4.35 1.13
C LYS A 29 22.93 4.70 0.23
N PRO A 30 23.98 3.85 0.18
CA PRO A 30 25.11 4.04 -0.74
C PRO A 30 24.66 4.17 -2.19
N ALA A 31 25.44 4.89 -3.00
CA ALA A 31 25.12 5.21 -4.39
C ALA A 31 24.57 4.01 -5.18
N GLY A 32 23.32 4.12 -5.64
CA GLY A 32 22.67 3.10 -6.45
C GLY A 32 21.14 3.13 -6.45
N THR A 33 20.50 3.60 -5.37
CA THR A 33 19.03 3.61 -5.25
C THR A 33 18.38 4.93 -5.66
N VAL A 34 19.13 6.05 -5.55
CA VAL A 34 18.72 7.39 -5.99
C VAL A 34 19.70 7.89 -7.03
N ARG A 35 19.21 8.12 -8.25
CA ARG A 35 20.04 8.63 -9.37
C ARG A 35 20.52 10.05 -9.20
N SER A 36 19.83 10.84 -8.40
CA SER A 36 20.12 12.26 -8.24
C SER A 36 20.01 12.72 -6.79
N ARG A 37 21.05 13.38 -6.28
CA ARG A 37 21.03 14.08 -4.99
C ARG A 37 20.08 15.29 -4.97
N ARG A 38 19.53 15.69 -6.14
CA ARG A 38 18.62 16.84 -6.28
C ARG A 38 17.35 16.67 -5.46
N ILE A 39 16.81 15.43 -5.41
CA ILE A 39 15.57 15.17 -4.66
C ILE A 39 15.79 15.38 -3.14
N GLY A 40 16.94 14.96 -2.61
CA GLY A 40 17.33 15.23 -1.22
C GLY A 40 17.47 16.74 -0.93
N GLY A 41 18.11 17.48 -1.85
CA GLY A 41 18.23 18.94 -1.75
C GLY A 41 16.86 19.64 -1.76
N LEU A 42 15.96 19.23 -2.63
CA LEU A 42 14.58 19.76 -2.67
C LEU A 42 13.81 19.44 -1.39
N TRP A 43 14.01 18.26 -0.80
CA TRP A 43 13.40 17.93 0.48
C TRP A 43 13.93 18.79 1.62
N VAL A 44 15.25 19.00 1.72
CA VAL A 44 15.85 19.91 2.70
C VAL A 44 15.32 21.33 2.52
N LEU A 45 15.21 21.81 1.27
CA LEU A 45 14.61 23.10 0.97
C LEU A 45 13.16 23.17 1.45
N SER A 46 12.38 22.08 1.28
CA SER A 46 11.00 22.02 1.76
C SER A 46 10.89 22.11 3.29
N LEU A 47 11.86 21.58 4.05
CA LEU A 47 11.94 21.72 5.50
C LEU A 47 12.14 23.18 5.90
N LEU A 48 13.11 23.85 5.26
CA LEU A 48 13.44 25.26 5.54
C LEU A 48 12.28 26.18 5.20
N LEU A 49 11.68 26.00 4.02
CA LEU A 49 10.51 26.79 3.59
C LEU A 49 9.32 26.56 4.51
N SER A 50 9.05 25.31 4.91
CA SER A 50 7.94 25.00 5.81
C SER A 50 8.11 25.68 7.16
N ALA A 51 9.29 25.62 7.76
CA ALA A 51 9.58 26.30 9.02
C ALA A 51 9.47 27.83 8.89
N ALA A 52 10.03 28.41 7.81
CA ALA A 52 9.96 29.83 7.54
C ALA A 52 8.52 30.33 7.35
N PHE A 53 7.70 29.58 6.59
CA PHE A 53 6.28 29.90 6.42
C PHE A 53 5.49 29.73 7.71
N GLY A 54 5.86 28.77 8.57
CA GLY A 54 5.26 28.63 9.90
C GLY A 54 5.44 29.88 10.75
N VAL A 55 6.64 30.45 10.79
CA VAL A 55 6.92 31.71 11.48
C VAL A 55 6.23 32.88 10.79
N ALA A 56 6.34 32.99 9.45
CA ALA A 56 5.74 34.08 8.68
C ALA A 56 4.21 34.15 8.86
N ASN A 57 3.55 33.01 8.97
CA ASN A 57 2.10 32.92 9.20
C ASN A 57 1.67 33.70 10.46
N VAL A 58 2.47 33.60 11.53
CA VAL A 58 2.21 34.30 12.78
C VAL A 58 2.63 35.77 12.70
N THR A 59 3.84 36.04 12.20
CA THR A 59 4.43 37.42 12.23
C THR A 59 3.79 38.36 11.21
N MET A 60 3.29 37.83 10.09
CA MET A 60 2.65 38.63 9.03
C MET A 60 1.09 38.68 9.17
N GLY A 61 0.54 38.03 10.21
CA GLY A 61 -0.89 38.08 10.47
C GLY A 61 -1.74 37.36 9.39
N TRP A 62 -1.20 36.31 8.73
CA TRP A 62 -1.97 35.50 7.77
C TRP A 62 -3.00 34.58 8.48
N ASN A 63 -3.06 34.68 9.81
CA ASN A 63 -4.03 33.99 10.63
C ASN A 63 -5.30 34.84 10.73
N GLY A 64 -6.46 34.20 10.50
CA GLY A 64 -7.76 34.82 10.79
C GLY A 64 -8.17 35.90 9.79
N ILE A 65 -7.86 35.74 8.48
CA ILE A 65 -8.44 36.59 7.44
C ILE A 65 -9.96 36.43 7.49
N GLU A 66 -10.66 37.48 7.84
CA GLU A 66 -12.12 37.43 7.96
C GLU A 66 -12.77 37.28 6.60
N ILE A 67 -13.47 36.19 6.40
CA ILE A 67 -14.35 35.95 5.25
C ILE A 67 -15.75 35.60 5.73
N SER A 68 -16.76 35.95 4.96
CA SER A 68 -18.14 35.53 5.21
C SER A 68 -18.49 34.40 4.25
N VAL A 69 -18.81 33.23 4.79
CA VAL A 69 -19.26 32.06 4.02
C VAL A 69 -20.72 31.80 4.37
N PHE A 70 -21.61 31.98 3.40
CA PHE A 70 -23.08 31.89 3.58
C PHE A 70 -23.60 32.74 4.76
N GLY A 71 -23.03 33.96 4.92
CA GLY A 71 -23.43 34.89 5.99
C GLY A 71 -22.83 34.59 7.38
N VAL A 72 -22.00 33.55 7.50
CA VAL A 72 -21.32 33.18 8.74
C VAL A 72 -19.88 33.69 8.68
N PRO A 73 -19.44 34.54 9.64
CA PRO A 73 -18.03 34.99 9.68
C PRO A 73 -17.11 33.84 10.08
N ALA A 74 -16.02 33.69 9.32
CA ALA A 74 -14.97 32.71 9.59
C ALA A 74 -13.60 33.39 9.42
N GLY A 75 -12.70 33.18 10.37
CA GLY A 75 -11.32 33.64 10.31
C GLY A 75 -10.44 32.58 9.62
N VAL A 76 -10.35 32.64 8.29
CA VAL A 76 -9.61 31.66 7.49
C VAL A 76 -8.11 31.90 7.62
N THR A 77 -7.37 30.84 7.83
CA THR A 77 -5.90 30.83 7.83
C THR A 77 -5.37 30.31 6.51
N ILE A 78 -4.51 31.07 5.84
CA ILE A 78 -3.76 30.60 4.68
C ILE A 78 -2.43 30.00 5.17
N TYR A 79 -2.26 28.70 4.97
CA TYR A 79 -1.12 27.95 5.50
C TYR A 79 -0.39 27.14 4.41
N PRO A 80 0.50 27.76 3.61
CA PRO A 80 1.21 27.12 2.51
C PRO A 80 1.93 25.80 2.86
N PRO A 81 2.49 25.61 4.09
CA PRO A 81 3.09 24.33 4.48
C PRO A 81 2.15 23.15 4.40
N PHE A 82 0.86 23.35 4.64
CA PHE A 82 -0.14 22.28 4.49
C PHE A 82 -0.27 21.83 3.04
N VAL A 83 -0.39 22.77 2.10
CA VAL A 83 -0.43 22.47 0.66
C VAL A 83 0.83 21.70 0.23
N LEU A 84 2.00 22.17 0.65
CA LEU A 84 3.27 21.52 0.35
C LEU A 84 3.32 20.09 0.90
N SER A 85 2.84 19.87 2.14
CA SER A 85 2.80 18.55 2.74
C SER A 85 1.88 17.59 1.98
N VAL A 86 0.72 18.06 1.52
CA VAL A 86 -0.21 17.27 0.69
C VAL A 86 0.44 16.85 -0.62
N LEU A 87 1.13 17.77 -1.30
CA LEU A 87 1.85 17.47 -2.55
C LEU A 87 2.96 16.44 -2.32
N LEU A 88 3.78 16.63 -1.28
CA LEU A 88 4.84 15.68 -0.93
C LEU A 88 4.28 14.30 -0.57
N ALA A 89 3.18 14.25 0.20
CA ALA A 89 2.54 13.01 0.58
C ALA A 89 2.02 12.23 -0.64
N LEU A 90 1.41 12.90 -1.61
CA LEU A 90 0.84 12.27 -2.79
C LEU A 90 1.88 11.90 -3.84
N TRP A 91 2.98 12.62 -3.93
CA TRP A 91 4.03 12.37 -4.93
C TRP A 91 5.13 11.44 -4.42
N LEU A 92 5.55 11.56 -3.17
CA LEU A 92 6.69 10.84 -2.59
C LEU A 92 6.30 9.90 -1.45
N GLY A 93 5.15 10.16 -0.81
CA GLY A 93 4.65 9.39 0.31
C GLY A 93 4.69 10.14 1.65
N PRO A 94 4.03 9.57 2.67
CA PRO A 94 3.73 10.27 3.92
C PRO A 94 4.98 10.63 4.73
N THR A 95 6.05 9.84 4.67
CA THR A 95 7.30 10.11 5.40
C THR A 95 8.03 11.36 4.91
N TRP A 96 7.84 11.75 3.65
CA TRP A 96 8.41 12.97 3.07
C TRP A 96 7.65 14.23 3.50
N ALA A 97 6.36 14.08 3.78
CA ALA A 97 5.48 15.17 4.18
C ALA A 97 5.47 15.43 5.70
N ALA A 98 5.60 14.36 6.50
CA ALA A 98 5.43 14.41 7.95
C ALA A 98 6.43 15.37 8.64
N VAL A 99 7.70 15.35 8.24
CA VAL A 99 8.71 16.21 8.88
C VAL A 99 8.54 17.68 8.52
N PRO A 100 8.35 18.07 7.23
CA PRO A 100 8.10 19.47 6.88
C PRO A 100 6.89 20.08 7.60
N ILE A 101 5.75 19.39 7.63
CA ILE A 101 4.54 19.93 8.28
C ILE A 101 4.69 19.99 9.80
N TYR A 102 5.35 18.99 10.41
CA TYR A 102 5.66 19.02 11.83
C TYR A 102 6.51 20.26 12.20
N LEU A 103 7.58 20.52 11.45
CA LEU A 103 8.46 21.66 11.68
C LEU A 103 7.74 23.00 11.46
N ALA A 104 6.87 23.09 10.45
CA ALA A 104 6.09 24.28 10.21
C ALA A 104 5.15 24.59 11.38
N ASN A 105 4.39 23.60 11.84
CA ASN A 105 3.47 23.76 12.97
C ASN A 105 4.21 24.06 14.27
N LEU A 106 5.34 23.38 14.51
CA LEU A 106 6.19 23.63 15.67
C LEU A 106 6.71 25.09 15.67
N ALA A 107 7.23 25.55 14.55
CA ALA A 107 7.73 26.91 14.39
C ALA A 107 6.61 27.96 14.56
N SER A 108 5.42 27.71 14.00
CA SER A 108 4.24 28.56 14.17
C SER A 108 3.82 28.64 15.63
N ALA A 109 3.72 27.51 16.32
CA ALA A 109 3.31 27.44 17.73
C ALA A 109 4.30 28.15 18.66
N LEU A 110 5.61 27.96 18.45
CA LEU A 110 6.64 28.65 19.21
C LEU A 110 6.63 30.15 18.95
N ALA A 111 6.47 30.58 17.69
CA ALA A 111 6.37 31.98 17.32
C ALA A 111 5.14 32.69 17.93
N SER A 112 4.06 31.94 18.19
CA SER A 112 2.87 32.46 18.85
C SER A 112 2.95 32.47 20.38
N GLY A 113 4.08 32.03 20.97
CA GLY A 113 4.32 32.07 22.40
C GLY A 113 3.85 30.83 23.18
N LEU A 114 3.48 29.72 22.50
CA LEU A 114 3.18 28.47 23.20
C LEU A 114 4.45 27.89 23.84
N SER A 115 4.26 27.26 25.00
CA SER A 115 5.36 26.54 25.66
C SER A 115 5.85 25.37 24.78
N TRP A 116 7.13 24.99 24.93
CA TRP A 116 7.73 23.91 24.14
C TRP A 116 6.89 22.60 24.14
N PRO A 117 6.41 22.07 25.28
CA PRO A 117 5.61 20.85 25.27
C PRO A 117 4.31 21.00 24.47
N MET A 118 3.62 22.12 24.62
CA MET A 118 2.38 22.41 23.91
C MET A 118 2.61 22.60 22.41
N SER A 119 3.71 23.28 22.03
CA SER A 119 4.11 23.44 20.64
C SER A 119 4.43 22.11 19.97
N ALA A 120 5.14 21.23 20.67
CA ALA A 120 5.45 19.88 20.16
C ALA A 120 4.19 19.05 19.95
N LEU A 121 3.21 19.14 20.87
CA LEU A 121 1.92 18.47 20.76
C LEU A 121 1.08 19.04 19.60
N PHE A 122 1.00 20.36 19.53
CA PHE A 122 0.29 21.06 18.46
C PHE A 122 0.83 20.68 17.08
N ALA A 123 2.14 20.53 16.97
CA ALA A 123 2.79 20.20 15.70
C ALA A 123 2.39 18.83 15.14
N ILE A 124 1.96 17.90 15.98
CA ILE A 124 1.52 16.55 15.57
C ILE A 124 0.22 16.61 14.75
N ALA A 125 -0.64 17.60 14.98
CA ALA A 125 -1.95 17.68 14.33
C ALA A 125 -1.85 17.70 12.78
N GLY A 126 -0.97 18.53 12.23
CA GLY A 126 -0.79 18.60 10.78
C GLY A 126 -0.20 17.32 10.18
N VAL A 127 0.60 16.59 10.95
CA VAL A 127 1.10 15.27 10.54
C VAL A 127 -0.08 14.29 10.44
N ILE A 128 -0.96 14.26 11.45
CA ILE A 128 -2.14 13.39 11.46
C ILE A 128 -3.06 13.72 10.29
N GLU A 129 -3.35 15.00 10.09
CA GLU A 129 -4.17 15.48 9.00
C GLU A 129 -3.65 15.01 7.64
N THR A 130 -2.36 15.23 7.38
CA THR A 130 -1.70 14.80 6.13
C THR A 130 -1.71 13.28 5.95
N LEU A 131 -1.46 12.52 7.03
CA LEU A 131 -1.50 11.07 7.02
C LEU A 131 -2.90 10.52 6.77
N MET A 132 -3.92 11.14 7.35
CA MET A 132 -5.32 10.75 7.13
C MET A 132 -5.75 10.99 5.69
N LEU A 133 -5.45 12.17 5.15
CA LEU A 133 -5.72 12.48 3.74
C LEU A 133 -5.03 11.47 2.82
N TRP A 134 -3.73 11.27 2.98
CA TRP A 134 -2.97 10.31 2.18
C TRP A 134 -3.53 8.89 2.30
N GLY A 135 -3.78 8.42 3.53
CA GLY A 135 -4.31 7.08 3.79
C GLY A 135 -5.68 6.84 3.17
N ALA A 136 -6.59 7.82 3.26
CA ALA A 136 -7.90 7.76 2.63
C ALA A 136 -7.79 7.67 1.10
N LEU A 137 -6.93 8.49 0.48
CA LEU A 137 -6.74 8.50 -0.97
C LEU A 137 -6.08 7.21 -1.50
N VAL A 138 -5.16 6.61 -0.73
CA VAL A 138 -4.60 5.27 -1.02
C VAL A 138 -5.69 4.21 -0.93
N ALA A 139 -6.51 4.24 0.12
CA ALA A 139 -7.60 3.30 0.34
C ALA A 139 -8.62 3.32 -0.79
N LEU A 140 -9.03 4.52 -1.17
CA LEU A 140 -10.04 4.78 -2.20
C LEU A 140 -9.47 4.68 -3.62
N ARG A 141 -8.16 4.40 -3.76
CA ARG A 141 -7.46 4.29 -5.05
C ARG A 141 -7.60 5.54 -5.92
N VAL A 142 -7.50 6.68 -5.30
CA VAL A 142 -7.58 7.95 -6.00
C VAL A 142 -6.33 8.14 -6.85
N ASP A 143 -6.49 8.46 -8.13
CA ASP A 143 -5.38 8.88 -8.99
C ASP A 143 -4.81 10.20 -8.45
N PRO A 144 -3.52 10.30 -8.07
CA PRO A 144 -2.93 11.55 -7.58
C PRO A 144 -3.02 12.70 -8.57
N ALA A 145 -3.19 12.44 -9.86
CA ALA A 145 -3.42 13.44 -10.89
C ALA A 145 -4.89 13.91 -10.96
N LEU A 146 -5.80 13.30 -10.20
CA LEU A 146 -7.22 13.67 -10.06
C LEU A 146 -7.94 13.82 -11.41
N ARG A 147 -7.66 12.93 -12.37
CA ARG A 147 -8.16 13.05 -13.75
C ARG A 147 -9.67 12.78 -13.88
N ARG A 148 -10.20 11.88 -13.04
CA ARG A 148 -11.61 11.48 -13.05
C ARG A 148 -12.40 12.31 -12.06
N TRP A 149 -13.66 12.63 -12.37
CA TRP A 149 -14.54 13.36 -11.44
C TRP A 149 -14.73 12.63 -10.10
N ARG A 150 -14.74 11.31 -10.13
CA ARG A 150 -14.81 10.46 -8.94
C ARG A 150 -13.60 10.66 -8.02
N ASP A 151 -12.41 10.77 -8.59
CA ASP A 151 -11.18 10.98 -7.83
C ASP A 151 -11.17 12.37 -7.20
N LEU A 152 -11.71 13.36 -7.90
CA LEU A 152 -11.94 14.70 -7.38
C LEU A 152 -12.91 14.69 -6.18
N ALA A 153 -14.07 14.02 -6.33
CA ALA A 153 -15.05 13.92 -5.26
C ALA A 153 -14.46 13.25 -3.99
N TRP A 154 -13.71 12.17 -4.16
CA TRP A 154 -13.03 11.50 -3.05
C TRP A 154 -11.91 12.35 -2.43
N PHE A 155 -11.17 13.12 -3.24
CA PHE A 155 -10.15 14.04 -2.75
C PHE A 155 -10.76 15.12 -1.84
N VAL A 156 -11.87 15.73 -2.28
CA VAL A 156 -12.57 16.75 -1.47
C VAL A 156 -13.19 16.14 -0.20
N ALA A 157 -13.83 14.98 -0.31
CA ALA A 157 -14.41 14.30 0.85
C ALA A 157 -13.36 13.87 1.88
N ALA A 158 -12.26 13.28 1.44
CA ALA A 158 -11.13 12.92 2.30
C ALA A 158 -10.47 14.18 2.90
N GLY A 159 -10.36 15.25 2.11
CA GLY A 159 -9.86 16.54 2.56
C GLY A 159 -10.71 17.16 3.66
N LEU A 160 -12.04 17.09 3.56
CA LEU A 160 -12.94 17.58 4.61
C LEU A 160 -12.75 16.81 5.92
N VAL A 161 -12.65 15.47 5.85
CA VAL A 161 -12.41 14.64 7.06
C VAL A 161 -11.05 14.96 7.67
N ALA A 162 -10.01 15.13 6.85
CA ALA A 162 -8.68 15.48 7.30
C ALA A 162 -8.66 16.87 7.95
N ALA A 163 -9.27 17.89 7.33
CA ALA A 163 -9.36 19.26 7.85
C ALA A 163 -10.09 19.32 9.19
N VAL A 164 -11.21 18.59 9.34
CA VAL A 164 -11.91 18.47 10.62
C VAL A 164 -11.00 17.87 11.69
N THR A 165 -10.20 16.85 11.33
CA THR A 165 -9.27 16.21 12.29
C THR A 165 -8.10 17.11 12.64
N GLY A 166 -7.48 17.78 11.67
CA GLY A 166 -6.38 18.73 11.89
C GLY A 166 -6.80 19.92 12.75
N SER A 167 -8.02 20.42 12.54
CA SER A 167 -8.57 21.56 13.30
C SER A 167 -8.81 21.29 14.76
N LEU A 168 -8.73 20.04 15.23
CA LEU A 168 -8.80 19.69 16.66
C LEU A 168 -7.61 20.27 17.45
N ALA A 169 -6.50 20.61 16.79
CA ALA A 169 -5.42 21.38 17.38
C ALA A 169 -5.90 22.77 17.90
N ALA A 170 -7.01 23.29 17.37
CA ALA A 170 -7.63 24.51 17.91
C ALA A 170 -8.00 24.38 19.39
N ILE A 171 -8.30 23.17 19.88
CA ILE A 171 -8.57 22.93 21.31
C ILE A 171 -7.32 23.27 22.14
N LEU A 172 -6.14 22.79 21.73
CA LEU A 172 -4.87 23.10 22.40
C LEU A 172 -4.54 24.60 22.31
N TRP A 173 -4.78 25.20 21.14
CA TRP A 173 -4.56 26.61 20.91
C TRP A 173 -5.45 27.48 21.82
N ASN A 174 -6.74 27.20 21.83
CA ASN A 174 -7.74 27.94 22.62
C ASN A 174 -7.48 27.82 24.13
N SER A 175 -7.12 26.63 24.61
CA SER A 175 -6.72 26.38 25.96
C SER A 175 -5.53 27.20 26.38
N SER A 176 -4.49 27.29 25.54
CA SER A 176 -3.25 27.98 25.86
C SER A 176 -3.40 29.52 25.84
N HIS A 177 -4.35 30.04 25.06
CA HIS A 177 -4.59 31.49 24.94
C HIS A 177 -5.80 31.97 25.74
N HIS A 178 -6.44 31.10 26.52
CA HIS A 178 -7.60 31.44 27.36
C HIS A 178 -8.73 32.13 26.56
N LEU A 179 -8.98 31.69 25.33
CA LEU A 179 -9.97 32.31 24.43
C LEU A 179 -11.40 32.03 24.90
N ASP A 180 -12.29 32.99 24.66
CA ASP A 180 -13.71 32.79 24.90
C ASP A 180 -14.32 31.78 23.92
N PRO A 181 -15.51 31.18 24.27
CA PRO A 181 -16.13 30.16 23.43
C PRO A 181 -16.48 30.64 22.02
N ALA A 182 -16.91 31.88 21.85
CA ALA A 182 -17.30 32.41 20.55
C ALA A 182 -16.08 32.57 19.65
N MET A 183 -14.95 33.04 20.17
CA MET A 183 -13.68 33.16 19.48
C MET A 183 -13.11 31.78 19.15
N SER A 184 -13.18 30.85 20.12
CA SER A 184 -12.77 29.46 19.91
C SER A 184 -13.49 28.79 18.73
N GLN A 185 -14.81 28.95 18.64
CA GLN A 185 -15.62 28.42 17.56
C GLN A 185 -15.30 29.08 16.22
N ARG A 186 -15.03 30.40 16.23
CA ARG A 186 -14.63 31.16 15.02
C ARG A 186 -13.30 30.62 14.48
N ILE A 187 -12.31 30.41 15.34
CA ILE A 187 -10.99 29.88 14.97
C ILE A 187 -11.13 28.47 14.41
N TRP A 188 -11.87 27.59 15.09
CA TRP A 188 -12.07 26.22 14.66
C TRP A 188 -12.70 26.14 13.25
N ARG A 189 -13.78 26.90 13.05
CA ARG A 189 -14.42 26.98 11.72
C ARG A 189 -13.48 27.52 10.65
N GLY A 190 -12.69 28.54 11.01
CA GLY A 190 -11.73 29.15 10.11
C GLY A 190 -10.63 28.18 9.67
N TRP A 191 -10.17 27.30 10.55
CA TRP A 191 -9.17 26.30 10.21
C TRP A 191 -9.75 25.23 9.29
N VAL A 192 -10.92 24.65 9.61
CA VAL A 192 -11.59 23.68 8.72
C VAL A 192 -11.81 24.25 7.32
N LEU A 193 -12.34 25.46 7.26
CA LEU A 193 -12.62 26.12 5.98
C LEU A 193 -11.33 26.49 5.23
N GLY A 194 -10.32 26.96 5.98
CA GLY A 194 -9.01 27.34 5.42
C GLY A 194 -8.31 26.14 4.77
N ASP A 195 -8.23 25.03 5.47
CA ASP A 195 -7.58 23.82 4.96
C ASP A 195 -8.33 23.26 3.76
N LEU A 196 -9.66 23.20 3.82
CA LEU A 196 -10.47 22.75 2.69
C LEU A 196 -10.33 23.69 1.46
N LEU A 197 -10.33 25.01 1.70
CA LEU A 197 -10.15 26.01 0.64
C LEU A 197 -8.78 25.85 -0.03
N GLN A 198 -7.72 25.67 0.74
CA GLN A 198 -6.36 25.48 0.24
C GLN A 198 -6.24 24.17 -0.55
N LEU A 199 -6.88 23.10 -0.11
CA LEU A 199 -6.93 21.84 -0.86
C LEU A 199 -7.59 22.02 -2.22
N VAL A 200 -8.73 22.74 -2.29
CA VAL A 200 -9.51 22.89 -3.52
C VAL A 200 -8.88 23.95 -4.43
N VAL A 201 -8.46 25.10 -3.88
CA VAL A 201 -8.00 26.25 -4.69
C VAL A 201 -6.53 26.16 -5.06
N LEU A 202 -5.69 25.56 -4.19
CA LEU A 202 -4.24 25.49 -4.43
C LEU A 202 -3.76 24.08 -4.75
N ALA A 203 -4.00 23.10 -3.88
CA ALA A 203 -3.45 21.75 -4.05
C ALA A 203 -4.03 21.05 -5.29
N LEU A 204 -5.34 21.13 -5.49
CA LEU A 204 -6.01 20.46 -6.59
C LEU A 204 -5.55 20.93 -7.98
N PRO A 205 -5.48 22.26 -8.31
CA PRO A 205 -4.93 22.70 -9.58
C PRO A 205 -3.48 22.26 -9.79
N ILE A 206 -2.64 22.34 -8.76
CA ILE A 206 -1.24 21.91 -8.84
C ILE A 206 -1.16 20.40 -9.14
N LEU A 207 -1.95 19.57 -8.46
CA LEU A 207 -2.00 18.13 -8.70
C LEU A 207 -2.45 17.79 -10.13
N ARG A 208 -3.41 18.51 -10.68
CA ARG A 208 -3.91 18.28 -12.05
C ARG A 208 -2.97 18.77 -13.13
N LEU A 209 -2.41 19.97 -12.98
CA LEU A 209 -1.62 20.62 -14.01
C LEU A 209 -0.15 20.19 -13.97
N VAL A 210 0.42 20.14 -12.77
CA VAL A 210 1.85 19.87 -12.57
C VAL A 210 2.11 18.41 -12.19
N GLY A 211 1.15 17.75 -11.54
CA GLY A 211 1.28 16.41 -11.00
C GLY A 211 1.81 15.37 -11.97
N PRO A 212 1.29 15.24 -13.20
CA PRO A 212 1.78 14.26 -14.18
C PRO A 212 3.26 14.45 -14.54
N SER A 213 3.69 15.71 -14.71
CA SER A 213 5.08 16.06 -15.02
C SER A 213 6.01 15.84 -13.83
N ALA A 214 5.55 16.20 -12.62
CA ALA A 214 6.28 16.01 -11.38
C ALA A 214 6.49 14.50 -11.09
N GLN A 215 5.46 13.68 -11.21
CA GLN A 215 5.56 12.23 -11.05
C GLN A 215 6.53 11.61 -12.06
N GLY A 216 6.41 11.97 -13.34
CA GLY A 216 7.35 11.49 -14.37
C GLY A 216 8.80 11.92 -14.12
N TRP A 217 9.03 13.08 -13.51
CA TRP A 217 10.36 13.51 -13.09
C TRP A 217 10.85 12.71 -11.87
N ILE A 218 9.99 12.51 -10.85
CA ILE A 218 10.30 11.74 -9.64
C ILE A 218 10.64 10.30 -9.99
N ASP A 219 9.85 9.63 -10.84
CA ASP A 219 10.09 8.25 -11.28
C ASP A 219 11.48 8.08 -11.90
N ARG A 220 11.99 9.11 -12.57
CA ARG A 220 13.35 9.11 -13.14
C ARG A 220 14.47 9.29 -12.11
N GLN A 221 14.16 9.77 -10.90
CA GLN A 221 15.16 9.96 -9.84
C GLN A 221 15.44 8.68 -9.06
N PHE A 222 14.50 7.74 -9.02
CA PHE A 222 14.65 6.48 -8.30
C PHE A 222 14.92 5.33 -9.26
N VAL A 223 15.80 4.40 -8.85
CA VAL A 223 16.14 3.21 -9.63
C VAL A 223 15.05 2.16 -9.50
N ASN A 224 14.49 2.00 -8.30
CA ASN A 224 13.45 1.05 -7.99
C ASN A 224 12.07 1.69 -8.06
N PRO A 225 11.03 0.96 -8.50
CA PRO A 225 9.66 1.47 -8.46
C PRO A 225 9.23 1.77 -7.02
N PRO A 226 8.25 2.69 -6.83
CA PRO A 226 7.73 2.99 -5.50
C PRO A 226 7.18 1.72 -4.85
N THR A 227 7.47 1.54 -3.56
CA THR A 227 6.82 0.51 -2.78
C THR A 227 5.34 0.85 -2.67
N ARG A 228 4.50 0.07 -3.33
CA ARG A 228 3.03 0.23 -3.29
C ARG A 228 2.39 -0.51 -2.13
N ALA A 229 3.20 -1.16 -1.30
CA ALA A 229 2.75 -2.03 -0.24
C ALA A 229 3.16 -1.47 1.12
N LEU A 230 2.18 -0.99 1.87
CA LEU A 230 2.33 -0.87 3.32
C LEU A 230 2.55 -2.28 3.89
N ASN A 231 3.76 -2.56 4.38
CA ASN A 231 4.02 -3.78 5.14
C ASN A 231 3.05 -3.82 6.33
N ALA A 232 2.49 -4.98 6.67
CA ALA A 232 1.56 -5.13 7.80
C ALA A 232 2.10 -4.52 9.10
N LYS A 233 3.44 -4.56 9.30
CA LYS A 233 4.12 -3.91 10.43
C LYS A 233 4.00 -2.38 10.42
N HIS A 234 4.11 -1.74 9.27
CA HIS A 234 3.95 -0.27 9.15
C HIS A 234 2.49 0.13 9.29
N GLY A 235 1.56 -0.67 8.78
CA GLY A 235 0.14 -0.46 8.97
C GLY A 235 -0.29 -0.58 10.43
N ALA A 236 0.20 -1.58 11.15
CA ALA A 236 -0.02 -1.72 12.59
C ALA A 236 0.59 -0.55 13.37
N GLY A 237 1.81 -0.11 13.02
CA GLY A 237 2.44 1.06 13.64
C GLY A 237 1.63 2.34 13.45
N LEU A 238 1.12 2.60 12.25
CA LEU A 238 0.25 3.73 11.95
C LEU A 238 -1.08 3.66 12.74
N ALA A 239 -1.69 2.47 12.82
CA ALA A 239 -2.91 2.28 13.59
C ALA A 239 -2.68 2.53 15.09
N VAL A 240 -1.61 1.97 15.67
CA VAL A 240 -1.24 2.21 17.08
C VAL A 240 -0.96 3.69 17.33
N SER A 241 -0.25 4.36 16.43
CA SER A 241 0.01 5.81 16.54
C SER A 241 -1.28 6.63 16.49
N ALA A 242 -2.21 6.28 15.59
CA ALA A 242 -3.52 6.94 15.51
C ALA A 242 -4.33 6.76 16.80
N PHE A 243 -4.36 5.53 17.37
CA PHE A 243 -5.02 5.27 18.65
C PHE A 243 -4.37 5.99 19.84
N ALA A 244 -3.02 6.06 19.88
CA ALA A 244 -2.30 6.77 20.94
C ALA A 244 -2.61 8.28 20.90
N VAL A 245 -2.64 8.86 19.71
CA VAL A 245 -2.99 10.28 19.53
C VAL A 245 -4.45 10.54 19.90
N LEU A 246 -5.36 9.63 19.53
CA LEU A 246 -6.76 9.71 19.97
C LEU A 246 -6.86 9.72 21.50
N GLY A 247 -6.23 8.74 22.16
CA GLY A 247 -6.23 8.65 23.62
C GLY A 247 -5.73 9.94 24.25
N LEU A 248 -4.67 10.53 23.67
CA LEU A 248 -4.11 11.80 24.15
C LEU A 248 -5.07 12.97 23.96
N VAL A 249 -5.73 13.10 22.80
CA VAL A 249 -6.68 14.19 22.52
C VAL A 249 -7.92 14.07 23.43
N VAL A 250 -8.43 12.85 23.61
CA VAL A 250 -9.54 12.60 24.55
C VAL A 250 -9.13 12.93 25.97
N PHE A 251 -7.94 12.48 26.41
CA PHE A 251 -7.40 12.78 27.74
C PHE A 251 -7.27 14.29 27.98
N LEU A 252 -6.69 15.02 27.00
CA LEU A 252 -6.53 16.47 27.09
C LEU A 252 -7.88 17.20 27.11
N GLY A 253 -8.83 16.75 26.27
CA GLY A 253 -10.20 17.31 26.26
C GLY A 253 -10.93 17.11 27.60
N VAL A 254 -10.84 15.92 28.19
CA VAL A 254 -11.41 15.62 29.50
C VAL A 254 -10.72 16.43 30.60
N HIS A 255 -9.38 16.50 30.58
CA HIS A 255 -8.61 17.26 31.56
C HIS A 255 -8.97 18.75 31.54
N GLN A 256 -9.12 19.32 30.34
CA GLN A 256 -9.55 20.71 30.18
C GLN A 256 -10.98 20.93 30.62
N ALA A 257 -11.90 20.00 30.35
CA ALA A 257 -13.28 20.07 30.82
C ALA A 257 -13.36 20.07 32.37
N LEU A 258 -12.59 19.17 32.99
CA LEU A 258 -12.51 19.11 34.48
C LEU A 258 -11.92 20.39 35.08
N GLY A 259 -10.82 20.91 34.52
CA GLY A 259 -10.23 22.19 34.98
C GLY A 259 -11.19 23.38 34.82
N SER A 260 -12.00 23.41 33.76
CA SER A 260 -13.05 24.43 33.59
C SER A 260 -14.18 24.31 34.58
N ILE A 261 -14.50 23.10 34.99
CA ILE A 261 -15.52 22.83 36.04
C ILE A 261 -15.00 23.23 37.42
N GLU A 262 -13.76 22.91 37.77
CA GLU A 262 -13.12 23.33 39.04
C GLU A 262 -13.06 24.85 39.18
N LEU A 263 -12.61 25.56 38.13
CA LEU A 263 -12.60 27.02 38.10
C LEU A 263 -13.99 27.66 38.25
N ALA A 264 -15.02 27.03 37.69
CA ALA A 264 -16.40 27.51 37.84
C ALA A 264 -17.02 27.23 39.21
N LEU A 265 -16.62 26.14 39.86
CA LEU A 265 -17.00 25.80 41.21
C LEU A 265 -16.36 26.72 42.27
N ASP A 266 -15.07 27.07 42.07
CA ASP A 266 -14.34 27.98 42.96
C ASP A 266 -14.83 29.44 42.87
N ALA A 267 -15.34 29.86 41.72
CA ALA A 267 -15.79 31.25 41.54
C ALA A 267 -17.08 31.61 42.27
N ARG A 268 -17.79 30.71 42.94
CA ARG A 268 -19.04 30.91 43.71
C ARG A 268 -20.03 31.96 43.17
N THR A 269 -19.90 32.31 41.89
CA THR A 269 -20.74 33.31 41.24
C THR A 269 -21.85 32.65 40.45
N ALA A 270 -23.01 33.26 40.39
CA ALA A 270 -24.30 32.92 39.77
C ALA A 270 -24.22 32.40 38.29
N THR A 271 -23.47 31.34 38.01
CA THR A 271 -22.97 31.03 36.69
C THR A 271 -23.38 29.67 36.15
N GLY A 272 -24.53 29.19 36.51
CA GLY A 272 -25.18 28.11 35.75
C GLY A 272 -25.33 28.43 34.26
N GLU A 273 -25.46 29.72 33.91
CA GLU A 273 -25.61 30.18 32.55
C GLU A 273 -24.30 30.11 31.69
N LEU A 274 -23.13 30.17 32.31
CA LEU A 274 -21.84 30.08 31.56
C LEU A 274 -21.27 28.65 31.49
N LEU A 275 -21.61 27.79 32.43
CA LEU A 275 -21.08 26.42 32.50
C LEU A 275 -21.74 25.49 31.46
N LEU A 276 -23.06 25.59 31.28
CA LEU A 276 -23.81 24.78 30.37
C LEU A 276 -23.37 24.93 28.88
N PRO A 277 -23.17 26.15 28.33
CA PRO A 277 -22.67 26.34 26.97
C PRO A 277 -21.28 25.73 26.76
N LYS A 278 -20.34 25.93 27.71
CA LYS A 278 -18.99 25.36 27.65
C LYS A 278 -19.00 23.83 27.66
N LEU A 279 -19.77 23.22 28.57
CA LEU A 279 -19.94 21.75 28.57
C LEU A 279 -20.54 21.23 27.27
N ARG A 280 -21.54 21.92 26.73
CA ARG A 280 -22.15 21.54 25.45
C ARG A 280 -21.16 21.61 24.29
N GLU A 281 -20.31 22.63 24.23
CA GLU A 281 -19.26 22.75 23.17
C GLU A 281 -18.22 21.64 23.30
N ILE A 282 -17.77 21.33 24.52
CA ILE A 282 -16.81 20.25 24.76
C ILE A 282 -17.40 18.89 24.35
N VAL A 283 -18.64 18.61 24.75
CA VAL A 283 -19.33 17.36 24.41
C VAL A 283 -19.55 17.25 22.89
N LEU A 284 -19.94 18.33 22.22
CA LEU A 284 -20.10 18.37 20.78
C LEU A 284 -18.76 18.17 20.04
N ALA A 285 -17.69 18.84 20.50
CA ALA A 285 -16.35 18.68 19.93
C ALA A 285 -15.85 17.24 20.13
N MET A 286 -16.03 16.66 21.30
CA MET A 286 -15.68 15.26 21.57
C MET A 286 -16.52 14.28 20.74
N GLY A 287 -17.81 14.55 20.55
CA GLY A 287 -18.70 13.74 19.70
C GLY A 287 -18.29 13.76 18.23
N LEU A 288 -18.01 14.95 17.69
CA LEU A 288 -17.51 15.12 16.32
C LEU A 288 -16.15 14.45 16.15
N LEU A 289 -15.25 14.61 17.12
CA LEU A 289 -13.93 13.97 17.13
C LEU A 289 -14.05 12.45 17.12
N SER A 290 -14.85 11.90 18.00
CA SER A 290 -15.06 10.45 18.09
C SER A 290 -15.64 9.90 16.79
N THR A 291 -16.60 10.62 16.19
CA THR A 291 -17.21 10.23 14.91
C THR A 291 -16.21 10.30 13.76
N ALA A 292 -15.45 11.39 13.63
CA ALA A 292 -14.43 11.53 12.59
C ALA A 292 -13.37 10.44 12.71
N LEU A 293 -12.99 10.08 13.92
CA LEU A 293 -11.99 9.06 14.16
C LEU A 293 -12.50 7.64 13.97
N ILE A 294 -13.75 7.33 14.30
CA ILE A 294 -14.39 6.06 13.97
C ILE A 294 -14.42 5.90 12.45
N LEU A 295 -14.82 6.94 11.72
CA LEU A 295 -14.82 6.94 10.25
C LEU A 295 -13.40 6.77 9.69
N ALA A 296 -12.42 7.49 10.23
CA ALA A 296 -11.03 7.39 9.81
C ALA A 296 -10.45 6.00 10.08
N THR A 297 -10.74 5.43 11.26
CA THR A 297 -10.30 4.07 11.61
C THR A 297 -10.96 3.03 10.71
N GLY A 298 -12.24 3.20 10.37
CA GLY A 298 -12.97 2.36 9.43
C GLY A 298 -12.38 2.41 8.02
N ILE A 299 -12.14 3.60 7.49
CA ILE A 299 -11.52 3.81 6.18
C ILE A 299 -10.10 3.23 6.16
N PHE A 300 -9.31 3.47 7.19
CA PHE A 300 -7.93 2.98 7.30
C PHE A 300 -7.86 1.45 7.46
N SER A 301 -8.75 0.86 8.26
CA SER A 301 -8.86 -0.59 8.43
C SER A 301 -9.25 -1.29 7.13
N THR A 302 -10.22 -0.76 6.40
CA THR A 302 -10.61 -1.29 5.07
C THR A 302 -9.49 -1.13 4.05
N ALA A 303 -8.72 -0.02 4.13
CA ALA A 303 -7.55 0.20 3.30
C ALA A 303 -6.46 -0.85 3.55
N LEU A 304 -6.13 -1.10 4.79
CA LEU A 304 -5.13 -2.11 5.18
C LEU A 304 -5.56 -3.51 4.77
N ALA A 305 -6.83 -3.87 4.97
CA ALA A 305 -7.36 -5.16 4.57
C ALA A 305 -7.29 -5.36 3.05
N THR A 306 -7.69 -4.35 2.27
CA THR A 306 -7.62 -4.40 0.80
C THR A 306 -6.20 -4.40 0.25
N LEU A 307 -5.25 -3.71 0.89
CA LEU A 307 -3.84 -3.76 0.55
C LEU A 307 -3.23 -5.13 0.86
N GLY A 308 -3.55 -5.72 2.02
CA GLY A 308 -3.10 -7.05 2.41
C GLY A 308 -3.61 -8.15 1.47
N GLU A 309 -4.88 -8.08 1.06
CA GLU A 309 -5.44 -9.02 0.08
C GLU A 309 -4.80 -8.86 -1.31
N ARG A 310 -4.45 -7.63 -1.68
CA ARG A 310 -3.76 -7.38 -2.96
C ARG A 310 -2.34 -7.91 -2.98
N GLN A 311 -1.57 -7.71 -1.90
CA GLN A 311 -0.23 -8.31 -1.81
C GLN A 311 -0.29 -9.83 -1.95
N ARG A 312 -1.31 -10.46 -1.35
CA ARG A 312 -1.56 -11.90 -1.53
C ARG A 312 -1.99 -12.27 -2.96
N ARG A 313 -2.68 -11.36 -3.67
CA ARG A 313 -3.08 -11.58 -5.08
C ARG A 313 -1.95 -11.29 -6.07
N GLU A 314 -1.09 -10.33 -5.77
CA GLU A 314 0.05 -9.93 -6.62
C GLU A 314 1.31 -10.80 -6.40
N ALA A 315 1.39 -11.55 -5.30
CA ALA A 315 2.43 -12.55 -5.14
C ALA A 315 2.28 -13.62 -6.24
N ARG A 316 3.12 -13.54 -7.27
CA ARG A 316 3.16 -14.48 -8.40
C ARG A 316 3.95 -15.73 -8.09
N VAL A 317 4.71 -15.70 -7.02
CA VAL A 317 5.69 -16.70 -6.65
C VAL A 317 5.26 -17.39 -5.35
N ASP A 318 5.49 -18.69 -5.26
CA ASP A 318 5.34 -19.47 -4.04
C ASP A 318 6.52 -19.24 -3.11
N GLY A 319 6.26 -18.85 -1.87
CA GLY A 319 7.30 -18.44 -0.91
C GLY A 319 8.24 -19.57 -0.45
N LEU A 320 7.83 -20.83 -0.57
CA LEU A 320 8.62 -21.99 -0.18
C LEU A 320 9.53 -22.46 -1.30
N THR A 321 8.96 -22.62 -2.50
CA THR A 321 9.65 -23.25 -3.63
C THR A 321 10.31 -22.27 -4.57
N GLY A 322 9.89 -21.00 -4.58
CA GLY A 322 10.39 -19.96 -5.47
C GLY A 322 9.80 -20.00 -6.88
N CYS A 323 9.05 -21.05 -7.25
CA CYS A 323 8.38 -21.12 -8.55
C CYS A 323 7.07 -20.30 -8.60
N ASN A 324 6.47 -20.16 -9.75
CA ASN A 324 5.20 -19.45 -9.87
C ASN A 324 4.10 -20.17 -9.05
N ASN A 325 3.12 -19.42 -8.56
CA ASN A 325 1.99 -20.02 -7.85
C ASN A 325 0.79 -20.23 -8.80
N ARG A 326 -0.18 -21.07 -8.37
CA ARG A 326 -1.41 -21.37 -9.11
C ARG A 326 -2.17 -20.14 -9.59
N ARG A 327 -2.14 -19.04 -8.82
CA ARG A 327 -2.88 -17.81 -9.16
C ARG A 327 -2.31 -17.10 -10.40
N SER A 328 -1.01 -17.22 -10.63
CA SER A 328 -0.34 -16.62 -11.79
C SER A 328 -0.52 -17.41 -13.09
N PHE A 329 -1.03 -18.65 -13.01
CA PHE A 329 -1.16 -19.57 -14.13
C PHE A 329 -2.06 -19.03 -15.26
N SER A 330 -3.28 -18.56 -14.94
CA SER A 330 -4.23 -18.09 -15.96
C SER A 330 -3.67 -16.96 -16.82
N ALA A 331 -2.99 -15.99 -16.22
CA ALA A 331 -2.38 -14.87 -16.93
C ALA A 331 -1.19 -15.32 -17.78
N ALA A 332 -0.39 -16.28 -17.29
CA ALA A 332 0.71 -16.86 -18.04
C ALA A 332 0.19 -17.68 -19.23
N PHE A 333 -0.82 -18.52 -18.99
CA PHE A 333 -1.44 -19.33 -20.04
C PHE A 333 -1.99 -18.48 -21.18
N THR A 334 -2.79 -17.44 -20.89
CA THR A 334 -3.35 -16.57 -21.93
C THR A 334 -2.27 -15.97 -22.81
N ARG A 335 -1.18 -15.51 -22.22
CA ARG A 335 -0.06 -14.92 -22.94
C ARG A 335 0.65 -15.93 -23.85
N GLU A 336 0.98 -17.12 -23.32
CA GLU A 336 1.71 -18.14 -24.05
C GLU A 336 0.83 -18.84 -25.11
N ALA A 337 -0.46 -19.03 -24.82
CA ALA A 337 -1.42 -19.57 -25.79
C ALA A 337 -1.60 -18.63 -27.01
N GLU A 338 -1.73 -17.33 -26.77
CA GLU A 338 -1.78 -16.35 -27.85
C GLU A 338 -0.49 -16.31 -28.68
N ARG A 339 0.66 -16.43 -28.01
CA ARG A 339 1.97 -16.47 -28.67
C ARG A 339 2.11 -17.72 -29.54
N SER A 340 1.80 -18.90 -28.98
CA SER A 340 1.83 -20.18 -29.71
C SER A 340 0.88 -20.17 -30.91
N ARG A 341 -0.36 -19.68 -30.73
CA ARG A 341 -1.32 -19.51 -31.83
C ARG A 341 -0.80 -18.64 -32.95
N ARG A 342 -0.18 -17.51 -32.65
CA ARG A 342 0.39 -16.60 -33.68
C ARG A 342 1.54 -17.19 -34.44
N LEU A 343 2.30 -18.06 -33.80
CA LEU A 343 3.46 -18.71 -34.40
C LEU A 343 3.13 -20.07 -35.08
N GLY A 344 1.89 -20.55 -34.97
CA GLY A 344 1.49 -21.86 -35.46
C GLY A 344 2.10 -23.02 -34.68
N LEU A 345 2.47 -22.80 -33.41
CA LEU A 345 3.12 -23.77 -32.53
C LEU A 345 2.15 -24.30 -31.50
N GLY A 346 2.44 -25.48 -30.90
CA GLY A 346 1.63 -26.08 -29.85
C GLY A 346 1.85 -25.43 -28.48
N ILE A 347 0.97 -25.79 -27.56
CA ILE A 347 1.09 -25.53 -26.13
C ILE A 347 0.91 -26.82 -25.35
N GLY A 348 1.79 -27.09 -24.37
CA GLY A 348 1.76 -28.29 -23.54
C GLY A 348 1.58 -27.96 -22.07
N LEU A 349 1.09 -28.96 -21.33
CA LEU A 349 0.96 -28.88 -19.88
C LEU A 349 1.33 -30.22 -19.25
N LEU A 350 2.15 -30.19 -18.19
CA LEU A 350 2.38 -31.29 -17.31
C LEU A 350 1.69 -31.01 -15.97
N PHE A 351 1.03 -32.00 -15.43
CA PHE A 351 0.58 -32.03 -14.04
C PHE A 351 1.40 -33.07 -13.30
N LEU A 352 2.03 -32.69 -12.20
CA LEU A 352 2.90 -33.55 -11.40
C LEU A 352 2.44 -33.59 -9.96
N ASP A 353 2.60 -34.77 -9.37
CA ASP A 353 2.38 -34.99 -7.94
C ASP A 353 3.52 -35.85 -7.38
N LEU A 354 4.11 -35.39 -6.27
CA LEU A 354 5.19 -36.14 -5.61
C LEU A 354 4.63 -37.38 -4.91
N ASP A 355 5.15 -38.54 -5.31
CA ASP A 355 4.67 -39.81 -4.81
C ASP A 355 4.93 -39.99 -3.32
N ARG A 356 3.90 -40.41 -2.57
CA ARG A 356 3.97 -40.69 -1.13
C ARG A 356 4.51 -39.56 -0.26
N PHE A 357 4.28 -38.32 -0.68
CA PHE A 357 4.79 -37.14 0.03
C PHE A 357 4.27 -37.07 1.47
N LYS A 358 3.03 -37.52 1.73
CA LYS A 358 2.49 -37.61 3.08
C LYS A 358 3.31 -38.59 3.96
N GLU A 359 3.70 -39.76 3.45
CA GLU A 359 4.53 -40.73 4.18
C GLU A 359 5.91 -40.12 4.51
N LEU A 360 6.47 -39.27 3.62
CA LEU A 360 7.70 -38.54 3.85
C LEU A 360 7.54 -37.55 5.01
N ASN A 361 6.45 -36.78 5.04
CA ASN A 361 6.14 -35.86 6.13
C ASN A 361 5.93 -36.60 7.46
N ASP A 362 5.17 -37.68 7.44
CA ASP A 362 4.88 -38.47 8.64
C ASP A 362 6.16 -39.09 9.23
N ARG A 363 7.13 -39.43 8.38
CA ARG A 363 8.40 -40.06 8.79
C ARG A 363 9.46 -39.05 9.23
N TYR A 364 9.59 -37.91 8.57
CA TYR A 364 10.72 -36.99 8.75
C TYR A 364 10.31 -35.59 9.24
N GLY A 365 9.00 -35.36 9.40
CA GLY A 365 8.44 -34.07 9.82
C GLY A 365 8.23 -33.07 8.66
N HIS A 366 7.45 -32.05 8.93
CA HIS A 366 7.07 -31.05 7.93
C HIS A 366 8.24 -30.22 7.42
N GLU A 367 9.24 -29.93 8.25
CA GLU A 367 10.45 -29.19 7.82
C GLU A 367 11.24 -29.96 6.74
N ALA A 368 11.30 -31.30 6.87
CA ALA A 368 11.93 -32.16 5.87
C ALA A 368 11.09 -32.19 4.58
N GLY A 369 9.75 -32.19 4.71
CA GLY A 369 8.84 -32.05 3.58
C GLY A 369 8.99 -30.73 2.84
N ASP A 370 9.11 -29.64 3.55
CA ASP A 370 9.36 -28.31 2.97
C ASP A 370 10.67 -28.25 2.20
N LEU A 371 11.73 -28.85 2.77
CA LEU A 371 13.02 -28.99 2.07
C LEU A 371 12.89 -29.85 0.81
N ALA A 372 12.16 -30.96 0.89
CA ALA A 372 11.90 -31.84 -0.25
C ALA A 372 11.15 -31.09 -1.38
N LEU A 373 10.11 -30.33 -1.06
CA LEU A 373 9.37 -29.49 -2.02
C LEU A 373 10.28 -28.46 -2.71
N ALA A 374 11.08 -27.74 -1.93
CA ALA A 374 12.01 -26.75 -2.49
C ALA A 374 13.06 -27.38 -3.41
N ARG A 375 13.55 -28.57 -3.06
CA ARG A 375 14.52 -29.31 -3.87
C ARG A 375 13.88 -29.93 -5.12
N ALA A 376 12.65 -30.48 -4.99
CA ALA A 376 11.88 -30.99 -6.12
C ALA A 376 11.62 -29.90 -7.16
N ALA A 377 11.18 -28.71 -6.73
CA ALA A 377 10.97 -27.57 -7.61
C ALA A 377 12.22 -27.21 -8.43
N ARG A 378 13.37 -27.07 -7.77
CA ARG A 378 14.65 -26.77 -8.46
C ARG A 378 15.05 -27.87 -9.45
N ARG A 379 14.77 -29.12 -9.13
CA ARG A 379 15.11 -30.25 -9.99
C ARG A 379 14.19 -30.32 -11.20
N ILE A 380 12.89 -30.02 -11.02
CA ILE A 380 11.96 -29.88 -12.12
C ILE A 380 12.43 -28.74 -13.04
N GLU A 381 12.72 -27.54 -12.49
CA GLU A 381 13.21 -26.41 -13.27
C GLU A 381 14.46 -26.73 -14.08
N SER A 382 15.42 -27.47 -13.49
CA SER A 382 16.66 -27.86 -14.20
C SER A 382 16.43 -28.80 -15.39
N ALA A 383 15.28 -29.49 -15.44
CA ALA A 383 14.88 -30.37 -16.54
C ALA A 383 14.06 -29.63 -17.62
N LEU A 384 13.70 -28.37 -17.39
CA LEU A 384 12.87 -27.56 -18.28
C LEU A 384 13.72 -26.60 -19.12
N ARG A 385 13.12 -26.08 -20.19
CA ARG A 385 13.68 -24.98 -21.00
C ARG A 385 13.42 -23.65 -20.30
N GLU A 386 14.20 -22.62 -20.61
CA GLU A 386 14.02 -21.25 -20.08
C GLU A 386 12.64 -20.65 -20.40
N THR A 387 12.01 -21.11 -21.47
CA THR A 387 10.67 -20.71 -21.91
C THR A 387 9.54 -21.39 -21.18
N ASP A 388 9.81 -22.50 -20.48
CA ASP A 388 8.82 -23.27 -19.76
C ASP A 388 8.58 -22.65 -18.37
N LEU A 389 7.35 -22.70 -17.90
CA LEU A 389 6.98 -22.05 -16.64
C LEU A 389 6.51 -23.09 -15.63
N LEU A 390 7.22 -23.15 -14.49
CA LEU A 390 6.85 -24.03 -13.37
C LEU A 390 5.93 -23.28 -12.40
N PHE A 391 4.88 -23.96 -11.95
CA PHE A 391 3.91 -23.48 -10.97
C PHE A 391 3.75 -24.51 -9.84
N ARG A 392 3.72 -24.04 -8.60
CA ARG A 392 3.22 -24.86 -7.49
C ARG A 392 1.70 -24.77 -7.46
N TRP A 393 1.03 -25.91 -7.68
CA TRP A 393 -0.42 -25.96 -7.85
C TRP A 393 -1.17 -26.18 -6.54
N GLY A 394 -0.63 -27.04 -5.69
CA GLY A 394 -1.17 -27.42 -4.38
C GLY A 394 -0.05 -27.74 -3.38
N GLY A 395 -0.33 -28.57 -2.39
CA GLY A 395 0.64 -29.00 -1.38
C GLY A 395 1.91 -29.57 -1.99
N GLU A 396 1.78 -30.76 -2.61
CA GLU A 396 2.86 -31.48 -3.31
C GLU A 396 2.68 -31.51 -4.83
N GLU A 397 1.76 -30.73 -5.36
CA GLU A 397 1.38 -30.71 -6.76
C GLU A 397 2.08 -29.56 -7.50
N PHE A 398 2.59 -29.86 -8.69
CA PHE A 398 3.20 -28.87 -9.57
C PHE A 398 2.58 -28.95 -10.97
N VAL A 399 2.55 -27.81 -11.65
CA VAL A 399 2.14 -27.68 -13.04
C VAL A 399 3.26 -27.04 -13.85
N VAL A 400 3.56 -27.60 -15.01
CA VAL A 400 4.48 -26.99 -15.98
C VAL A 400 3.68 -26.57 -17.21
N LEU A 401 3.76 -25.31 -17.57
CA LEU A 401 3.25 -24.77 -18.82
C LEU A 401 4.39 -24.67 -19.81
N MET A 402 4.28 -25.38 -20.92
CA MET A 402 5.29 -25.47 -21.96
C MET A 402 4.82 -24.75 -23.21
N ALA A 403 5.45 -23.62 -23.50
CA ALA A 403 5.24 -22.91 -24.75
C ALA A 403 5.95 -23.64 -25.91
N HIS A 404 5.37 -23.56 -27.11
CA HIS A 404 5.97 -24.07 -28.33
C HIS A 404 6.28 -25.59 -28.29
N THR A 405 5.44 -26.38 -27.65
CA THR A 405 5.58 -27.83 -27.49
C THR A 405 4.56 -28.56 -28.37
N HIS A 406 5.02 -29.44 -29.24
CA HIS A 406 4.15 -30.30 -30.02
C HIS A 406 3.66 -31.52 -29.24
N PRO A 407 2.46 -32.05 -29.55
CA PRO A 407 1.92 -33.25 -28.90
C PRO A 407 2.85 -34.45 -28.89
N GLU A 408 3.68 -34.59 -29.92
CA GLU A 408 4.64 -35.68 -30.07
C GLU A 408 5.83 -35.59 -29.10
N GLU A 409 6.21 -34.36 -28.71
CA GLU A 409 7.38 -34.10 -27.86
C GLU A 409 7.08 -34.15 -26.36
N ILE A 410 5.81 -33.99 -25.97
CA ILE A 410 5.46 -33.75 -24.56
C ILE A 410 5.82 -34.92 -23.66
N GLY A 411 5.71 -36.17 -24.18
CA GLY A 411 6.05 -37.37 -23.43
C GLY A 411 7.53 -37.44 -23.06
N GLU A 412 8.43 -37.04 -23.98
CA GLU A 412 9.87 -37.01 -23.73
C GLU A 412 10.25 -35.97 -22.68
N VAL A 413 9.64 -34.79 -22.74
CA VAL A 413 9.87 -33.75 -21.73
C VAL A 413 9.38 -34.19 -20.36
N ALA A 414 8.18 -34.78 -20.30
CA ALA A 414 7.61 -35.31 -19.07
C ALA A 414 8.48 -36.41 -18.44
N ASP A 415 9.00 -37.36 -19.26
CA ASP A 415 9.86 -38.43 -18.74
C ASP A 415 11.23 -37.90 -18.31
N ARG A 416 11.77 -36.89 -18.98
CA ARG A 416 12.99 -36.20 -18.52
C ARG A 416 12.81 -35.58 -17.11
N VAL A 417 11.66 -34.93 -16.86
CA VAL A 417 11.32 -34.37 -15.55
C VAL A 417 11.19 -35.50 -14.51
N ARG A 418 10.49 -36.58 -14.82
CA ARG A 418 10.34 -37.74 -13.98
C ARG A 418 11.70 -38.34 -13.58
N LEU A 419 12.52 -38.63 -14.56
CA LEU A 419 13.88 -39.17 -14.36
C LEU A 419 14.78 -38.22 -13.54
N GLY A 420 14.61 -36.91 -13.71
CA GLY A 420 15.32 -35.91 -12.90
C GLY A 420 14.99 -36.02 -11.40
N LEU A 421 13.78 -36.40 -11.05
CA LEU A 421 13.35 -36.59 -9.67
C LEU A 421 13.78 -37.98 -9.12
N GLU A 422 13.78 -39.02 -9.98
CA GLU A 422 14.07 -40.39 -9.59
C GLU A 422 15.55 -40.65 -9.36
N ARG A 423 16.45 -40.12 -10.23
CA ARG A 423 17.86 -40.52 -10.30
C ARG A 423 18.69 -40.22 -9.05
N GLU A 424 18.37 -39.18 -8.35
CA GLU A 424 19.14 -38.77 -7.19
C GLU A 424 18.23 -38.33 -6.03
N PRO A 425 18.65 -38.56 -4.78
CA PRO A 425 17.94 -38.04 -3.62
C PRO A 425 17.78 -36.51 -3.65
N LEU A 426 16.67 -36.02 -3.15
CA LEU A 426 16.40 -34.57 -3.08
C LEU A 426 17.33 -33.86 -2.08
N ALA A 427 17.61 -34.51 -0.94
CA ALA A 427 18.50 -33.98 0.08
C ALA A 427 19.00 -35.09 1.03
N ALA A 428 20.14 -34.82 1.71
CA ALA A 428 20.56 -35.55 2.88
C ALA A 428 20.22 -34.71 4.12
N LEU A 429 19.66 -35.35 5.16
CA LEU A 429 19.33 -34.71 6.42
C LEU A 429 20.50 -34.86 7.44
N PRO A 430 20.59 -33.97 8.45
CA PRO A 430 21.43 -34.17 9.59
C PRO A 430 21.14 -35.54 10.22
N GLY A 431 22.15 -36.38 10.43
CA GLY A 431 21.98 -37.76 10.89
C GLY A 431 21.98 -38.84 9.80
N GLY A 432 22.23 -38.45 8.53
CA GLY A 432 22.47 -39.39 7.43
C GLY A 432 21.22 -39.93 6.74
N ALA A 433 20.02 -39.53 7.15
CA ALA A 433 18.78 -39.90 6.46
C ALA A 433 18.70 -39.22 5.08
N ILE A 434 18.23 -39.97 4.08
CA ILE A 434 18.17 -39.54 2.69
C ILE A 434 16.71 -39.24 2.33
N LEU A 435 16.42 -38.03 1.86
CA LEU A 435 15.13 -37.65 1.29
C LEU A 435 15.11 -37.99 -0.19
N ALA A 436 14.33 -38.99 -0.57
CA ALA A 436 14.09 -39.38 -1.95
C ALA A 436 12.57 -39.52 -2.18
N THR A 437 12.10 -39.10 -3.33
CA THR A 437 10.75 -39.30 -3.79
C THR A 437 10.73 -39.39 -5.31
N THR A 438 9.71 -40.02 -5.87
CA THR A 438 9.40 -39.99 -7.29
C THR A 438 8.21 -39.10 -7.55
N ALA A 439 7.82 -38.96 -8.78
CA ALA A 439 6.59 -38.25 -9.14
C ALA A 439 5.79 -39.03 -10.18
N SER A 440 4.47 -38.91 -10.07
CA SER A 440 3.55 -39.31 -11.11
C SER A 440 3.18 -38.11 -11.97
N LEU A 441 3.20 -38.26 -13.29
CA LEU A 441 3.01 -37.14 -14.21
C LEU A 441 1.89 -37.47 -15.21
N GLY A 442 1.02 -36.49 -15.42
CA GLY A 442 0.10 -36.44 -16.55
C GLY A 442 0.51 -35.35 -17.51
N ALA A 443 0.50 -35.63 -18.79
CA ALA A 443 0.94 -34.74 -19.84
C ALA A 443 -0.16 -34.58 -20.90
N VAL A 444 -0.33 -33.37 -21.42
CA VAL A 444 -1.24 -33.08 -22.55
C VAL A 444 -0.69 -31.93 -23.37
N ALA A 445 -0.78 -31.99 -24.69
CA ALA A 445 -0.45 -30.87 -25.56
C ALA A 445 -1.44 -30.75 -26.72
N THR A 446 -1.57 -29.52 -27.26
CA THR A 446 -2.44 -29.24 -28.39
C THR A 446 -1.85 -28.17 -29.30
N THR A 447 -2.15 -28.29 -30.59
CA THR A 447 -1.93 -27.25 -31.59
C THR A 447 -3.23 -26.53 -31.98
N ARG A 448 -4.37 -26.97 -31.42
CA ARG A 448 -5.71 -26.42 -31.71
C ARG A 448 -5.99 -25.24 -30.79
N PHE A 449 -6.34 -24.10 -31.36
CA PHE A 449 -6.67 -22.87 -30.66
C PHE A 449 -8.03 -22.32 -31.15
N PRO A 450 -8.83 -21.68 -30.30
CA PRO A 450 -8.59 -21.45 -28.87
C PRO A 450 -8.67 -22.76 -28.06
N CYS A 451 -7.87 -22.90 -27.01
CA CYS A 451 -7.93 -23.98 -26.05
C CYS A 451 -8.25 -23.43 -24.64
N ASP A 452 -9.09 -24.16 -23.92
CA ASP A 452 -9.46 -23.77 -22.56
C ASP A 452 -8.39 -24.22 -21.55
N PRO A 453 -7.81 -23.30 -20.76
CA PRO A 453 -6.84 -23.65 -19.74
C PRO A 453 -7.38 -24.63 -18.68
N ALA A 454 -8.67 -24.53 -18.33
CA ALA A 454 -9.27 -25.42 -17.35
C ALA A 454 -9.37 -26.85 -17.86
N GLU A 455 -9.70 -27.02 -19.12
CA GLU A 455 -9.77 -28.32 -19.77
C GLU A 455 -8.37 -28.96 -19.93
N LEU A 456 -7.36 -28.14 -20.27
CA LEU A 456 -5.97 -28.63 -20.37
C LEU A 456 -5.49 -29.17 -19.02
N VAL A 457 -5.71 -28.38 -17.94
CA VAL A 457 -5.35 -28.79 -16.58
C VAL A 457 -6.12 -30.05 -16.16
N ARG A 458 -7.42 -30.10 -16.41
CA ARG A 458 -8.25 -31.26 -16.06
C ARG A 458 -7.75 -32.57 -16.70
N ARG A 459 -7.43 -32.54 -18.01
CA ARG A 459 -6.92 -33.70 -18.73
C ARG A 459 -5.55 -34.14 -18.23
N ALA A 460 -4.67 -33.21 -17.92
CA ALA A 460 -3.36 -33.54 -17.36
C ALA A 460 -3.47 -34.09 -15.93
N ASP A 461 -4.37 -33.57 -15.10
CA ASP A 461 -4.65 -34.07 -13.76
C ASP A 461 -5.20 -35.49 -13.80
N GLU A 462 -6.21 -35.78 -14.68
CA GLU A 462 -6.74 -37.12 -14.90
C GLU A 462 -5.66 -38.11 -15.33
N ALA A 463 -4.77 -37.73 -16.22
CA ALA A 463 -3.63 -38.53 -16.64
C ALA A 463 -2.64 -38.76 -15.51
N CYS A 464 -2.38 -37.75 -14.67
CA CYS A 464 -1.54 -37.88 -13.48
C CYS A 464 -2.19 -38.87 -12.46
N TYR A 465 -3.49 -38.80 -12.26
CA TYR A 465 -4.21 -39.76 -11.43
C TYR A 465 -4.13 -41.18 -11.96
N GLN A 466 -4.20 -41.33 -13.30
CA GLN A 466 -3.99 -42.63 -13.94
C GLN A 466 -2.57 -43.14 -13.68
N ALA A 467 -1.55 -42.30 -13.81
CA ALA A 467 -0.16 -42.68 -13.51
C ALA A 467 0.01 -43.17 -12.06
N LYS A 468 -0.65 -42.52 -11.09
CA LYS A 468 -0.69 -43.00 -9.68
C LYS A 468 -1.32 -44.36 -9.53
N ARG A 469 -2.42 -44.64 -10.23
CA ARG A 469 -3.14 -45.93 -10.16
C ARG A 469 -2.36 -47.08 -10.79
N GLU A 470 -1.63 -46.80 -11.86
CA GLU A 470 -0.83 -47.79 -12.59
C GLU A 470 0.50 -48.15 -11.91
N GLY A 471 0.79 -47.61 -10.74
CA GLY A 471 1.96 -48.00 -9.94
C GLY A 471 2.96 -46.85 -9.68
N ARG A 472 2.55 -45.60 -9.97
CA ARG A 472 3.38 -44.39 -9.72
C ARG A 472 4.65 -44.32 -10.55
N ASN A 473 5.46 -43.29 -10.30
CA ASN A 473 6.76 -43.05 -10.97
C ASN A 473 6.70 -43.26 -12.49
N ARG A 474 5.73 -42.66 -13.14
CA ARG A 474 5.51 -42.77 -14.60
C ARG A 474 4.83 -41.55 -15.19
N VAL A 475 4.87 -41.50 -16.49
CA VAL A 475 4.17 -40.51 -17.31
C VAL A 475 2.99 -41.17 -17.98
N VAL A 476 1.84 -40.51 -17.98
CA VAL A 476 0.69 -40.82 -18.83
C VAL A 476 0.42 -39.62 -19.72
N VAL A 477 0.33 -39.81 -21.01
CA VAL A 477 0.04 -38.74 -21.99
C VAL A 477 -1.43 -38.83 -22.39
N ALA A 478 -2.18 -37.76 -22.11
CA ALA A 478 -3.56 -37.64 -22.54
C ALA A 478 -3.68 -37.14 -23.96
N ALA A 479 -4.58 -37.70 -24.74
CA ALA A 479 -4.90 -37.15 -26.06
C ALA A 479 -5.71 -35.87 -25.94
N TRP A 480 -5.44 -34.90 -26.82
CA TRP A 480 -6.29 -33.74 -27.01
C TRP A 480 -7.17 -33.96 -28.27
N GLU A 481 -8.40 -34.30 -28.08
CA GLU A 481 -9.38 -34.47 -29.16
C GLU A 481 -9.91 -33.16 -29.71
#